data_2a749f33450a44b13c93dd83384dec5d
#
_entry.id   2a749f33450a44b13c93dd83384dec5d
#
_cell.length_a   1.000
_cell.length_b   1.000
_cell.length_c   1.000
_cell.angle_alpha   90.00
_cell.angle_beta   90.00
_cell.angle_gamma   90.00
#
_symmetry.space_group_name_H-M   'P 1'
#
loop_
_entity.id
_entity.type
_entity.pdbx_description
1 polymer ?
#
loop_
_entity_poly.entity_id
_entity_poly.type
_entity_poly.pdbx_seq_one_letter_code
_entity_poly.pdbx_strand_id
1 'polypeptide(L)'
;RDSSTSRGLGDVYKRQENFYSIRSTQKISFEPSSDSFMLDEYTYEVKDGVRLLKVGIIYGANASGKSNVLEAIDFFKMLVLRVPKGRNDTTRVVPFLLDETSKTKTTKMSMSFYVNQLKYILSFELDKKRIYSETLTVYESIRPTKLYSRSYDPYTDSSVIEFGINLKMAKKNQDTIAGNTINNCSVLAAFGNCNVGKTKLNDVYGYFAKQVKDVLAPGMLLSGYVKRHLDKDKDGNLKKFILNFLKDSDFNIEDVTLHEEEELITPELEQLIQKAPIADDAKSEMLKKGKITNTELTFTHRTGNGLYELSEEYESNGTMRFLGMAIILNFLLKNNQFVPIDEVETSIHYELLSYFIKVFLANSNQTSQMLLTTHDINLLNEEFIRRDTIWFTDKDEQGETNVVRLSALGLHKNLSPYNAYKQGKLVKLPFLGSQYFDLND
;
A
#
# COMPACT_ATOMS: atom_id res chain seq x y z
N ARG A 1 -4.09 24.06 -25.31
CA ARG A 1 -2.62 24.10 -25.60
C ARG A 1 -1.91 23.84 -24.30
N ASP A 2 -1.68 22.55 -24.00
CA ASP A 2 -0.84 22.13 -22.89
C ASP A 2 0.63 22.34 -23.29
N SER A 3 1.18 23.44 -22.86
CA SER A 3 2.60 23.70 -22.90
C SER A 3 3.20 23.57 -21.50
N SER A 4 3.36 22.33 -21.04
CA SER A 4 4.31 22.02 -19.97
C SER A 4 5.16 20.84 -20.42
N THR A 5 6.14 21.12 -21.27
CA THR A 5 7.29 20.26 -21.48
C THR A 5 8.17 20.29 -20.23
N SER A 6 7.70 19.76 -19.11
CA SER A 6 8.60 19.28 -18.08
C SER A 6 9.16 17.94 -18.59
N ARG A 7 10.27 17.99 -19.29
CA ARG A 7 11.11 16.83 -19.62
C ARG A 7 11.69 16.29 -18.31
N GLY A 8 10.84 15.64 -17.49
CA GLY A 8 11.15 15.38 -16.11
C GLY A 8 11.52 13.92 -15.85
N LEU A 9 12.69 13.73 -15.30
CA LEU A 9 13.07 12.55 -14.54
C LEU A 9 12.19 12.36 -13.28
N GLY A 10 11.36 13.34 -12.92
CA GLY A 10 10.65 13.46 -11.64
C GLY A 10 9.34 12.70 -11.48
N ASP A 11 8.69 12.25 -12.56
CA ASP A 11 7.35 11.67 -12.46
C ASP A 11 7.32 10.29 -11.76
N VAL A 12 7.04 10.23 -10.48
CA VAL A 12 6.56 9.02 -9.81
C VAL A 12 5.05 9.05 -9.82
N TYR A 13 4.43 8.26 -10.68
CA TYR A 13 2.98 8.21 -10.78
C TYR A 13 2.48 6.78 -11.00
N LYS A 14 1.24 6.57 -10.61
CA LYS A 14 0.46 5.38 -10.93
C LYS A 14 -0.62 5.77 -11.90
N ARG A 15 -0.74 5.02 -12.98
CA ARG A 15 -1.88 5.12 -13.91
C ARG A 15 -2.63 3.80 -13.86
N GLN A 16 -3.92 3.89 -13.79
CA GLN A 16 -4.81 2.73 -13.81
C GLN A 16 -6.05 3.06 -14.64
N GLU A 17 -6.48 2.12 -15.44
CA GLU A 17 -7.64 2.22 -16.31
C GLU A 17 -8.35 0.87 -16.30
N ASN A 18 -9.67 0.88 -16.25
CA ASN A 18 -10.53 -0.28 -16.22
C ASN A 18 -10.19 -1.27 -15.08
N PHE A 19 -10.22 -0.77 -13.84
CA PHE A 19 -9.93 -1.55 -12.63
C PHE A 19 -10.89 -1.21 -11.51
N TYR A 20 -11.66 -2.18 -11.00
CA TYR A 20 -12.71 -2.00 -9.99
C TYR A 20 -13.67 -0.84 -10.35
N SER A 21 -13.71 0.22 -9.55
CA SER A 21 -14.53 1.42 -9.84
C SER A 21 -13.83 2.47 -10.72
N ILE A 22 -12.61 2.21 -11.17
CA ILE A 22 -11.84 3.11 -12.01
C ILE A 22 -12.00 2.69 -13.47
N ARG A 23 -12.80 3.44 -14.25
CA ARG A 23 -13.05 3.16 -15.68
C ARG A 23 -12.05 3.84 -16.58
N SER A 24 -11.91 5.15 -16.45
CA SER A 24 -10.95 5.95 -17.22
C SER A 24 -9.60 6.06 -16.49
N THR A 25 -8.58 6.53 -17.20
CA THR A 25 -7.24 6.65 -16.64
C THR A 25 -7.19 7.63 -15.46
N GLN A 26 -6.86 7.14 -14.28
CA GLN A 26 -6.59 7.95 -13.09
C GLN A 26 -5.09 7.98 -12.77
N LYS A 27 -4.61 9.09 -12.19
CA LYS A 27 -3.19 9.28 -11.87
C LYS A 27 -3.02 9.80 -10.45
N ILE A 28 -2.12 9.17 -9.67
CA ILE A 28 -1.62 9.68 -8.38
C ILE A 28 -0.11 9.91 -8.51
N SER A 29 0.37 11.08 -8.05
CA SER A 29 1.77 11.46 -8.13
C SER A 29 2.30 11.91 -6.77
N PHE A 30 3.52 11.48 -6.45
CA PHE A 30 4.28 11.94 -5.29
C PHE A 30 5.27 13.07 -5.62
N GLU A 31 5.12 13.71 -6.78
CA GLU A 31 5.89 14.91 -7.07
C GLU A 31 5.36 16.11 -6.28
N PRO A 32 6.24 16.86 -5.58
CA PRO A 32 5.82 18.10 -4.94
C PRO A 32 5.44 19.16 -5.98
N SER A 33 4.53 20.04 -5.61
CA SER A 33 4.28 21.27 -6.36
C SER A 33 5.42 22.27 -6.13
N SER A 34 5.39 23.40 -6.83
CA SER A 34 6.34 24.48 -6.63
C SER A 34 6.17 25.25 -5.31
N ASP A 35 5.25 24.84 -4.45
CA ASP A 35 5.04 25.43 -3.14
C ASP A 35 6.20 25.08 -2.21
N SER A 36 6.81 26.09 -1.59
CA SER A 36 7.94 25.94 -0.67
C SER A 36 7.53 25.63 0.78
N PHE A 37 6.23 25.67 1.10
CA PHE A 37 5.74 25.40 2.45
C PHE A 37 6.17 24.02 2.94
N MET A 38 6.90 23.93 4.04
CA MET A 38 7.41 22.68 4.65
C MET A 38 8.00 21.69 3.63
N LEU A 39 8.70 22.20 2.62
CA LEU A 39 9.18 21.37 1.52
C LEU A 39 10.21 20.34 1.99
N ASP A 40 11.09 20.70 2.90
CA ASP A 40 12.15 19.81 3.37
C ASP A 40 11.61 18.70 4.30
N GLU A 41 10.63 19.01 5.14
CA GLU A 41 9.98 18.04 6.01
C GLU A 41 9.16 17.01 5.21
N TYR A 42 8.45 17.50 4.18
CA TYR A 42 7.54 16.67 3.37
C TYR A 42 8.18 15.92 2.24
N THR A 43 9.42 16.25 1.89
CA THR A 43 10.07 15.61 0.74
C THR A 43 11.43 15.02 1.13
N TYR A 44 11.86 14.08 0.31
CA TYR A 44 13.24 13.61 0.28
C TYR A 44 13.79 13.70 -1.14
N GLU A 45 15.08 13.90 -1.27
CA GLU A 45 15.76 13.93 -2.54
C GLU A 45 16.15 12.50 -2.95
N VAL A 46 15.74 12.11 -4.17
CA VAL A 46 16.05 10.79 -4.72
C VAL A 46 17.32 10.79 -5.53
N LYS A 47 17.51 11.87 -6.28
CA LYS A 47 18.64 12.11 -7.16
C LYS A 47 18.71 13.63 -7.41
N ASP A 48 19.86 14.14 -7.80
CA ASP A 48 20.15 15.56 -8.05
C ASP A 48 18.93 16.40 -8.49
N GLY A 49 18.36 17.16 -7.57
CA GLY A 49 17.20 18.02 -7.78
C GLY A 49 15.83 17.34 -7.93
N VAL A 50 15.75 15.99 -7.85
CA VAL A 50 14.47 15.27 -7.90
C VAL A 50 13.99 14.98 -6.49
N ARG A 51 12.88 15.60 -6.09
CA ARG A 51 12.26 15.43 -4.77
C ARG A 51 10.93 14.71 -4.89
N LEU A 52 10.62 13.88 -3.89
CA LEU A 52 9.35 13.18 -3.79
C LEU A 52 8.72 13.43 -2.43
N LEU A 53 7.39 13.51 -2.41
CA LEU A 53 6.60 13.64 -1.19
C LEU A 53 6.69 12.36 -0.35
N LYS A 54 6.75 12.51 0.96
CA LYS A 54 6.73 11.42 1.94
C LYS A 54 5.32 10.93 2.25
N VAL A 55 4.30 11.79 2.07
CA VAL A 55 2.90 11.50 2.43
C VAL A 55 1.97 11.87 1.29
N GLY A 56 1.00 11.01 1.01
CA GLY A 56 -0.19 11.28 0.22
C GLY A 56 -1.43 10.94 1.04
N ILE A 57 -2.47 11.77 1.00
CA ILE A 57 -3.71 11.58 1.75
C ILE A 57 -4.89 11.67 0.79
N ILE A 58 -5.70 10.62 0.74
CA ILE A 58 -6.88 10.51 -0.13
C ILE A 58 -8.13 10.68 0.70
N TYR A 59 -8.89 11.72 0.40
CA TYR A 59 -10.21 12.00 0.97
C TYR A 59 -11.32 11.63 0.01
N GLY A 60 -12.48 11.34 0.54
CA GLY A 60 -13.68 11.12 -0.24
C GLY A 60 -14.81 10.54 0.60
N ALA A 61 -16.03 10.64 0.15
CA ALA A 61 -17.19 10.04 0.80
C ALA A 61 -17.06 8.51 0.85
N ASN A 62 -17.94 7.86 1.65
CA ASN A 62 -18.07 6.41 1.61
C ASN A 62 -18.40 5.95 0.19
N ALA A 63 -17.81 4.83 -0.20
CA ALA A 63 -17.95 4.24 -1.53
C ALA A 63 -17.44 5.12 -2.71
N SER A 64 -16.69 6.22 -2.48
CA SER A 64 -16.10 7.05 -3.56
C SER A 64 -14.96 6.35 -4.31
N GLY A 65 -14.43 5.23 -3.79
CA GLY A 65 -13.38 4.44 -4.44
C GLY A 65 -11.99 4.65 -3.86
N LYS A 66 -11.83 5.26 -2.67
CA LYS A 66 -10.54 5.40 -1.97
C LYS A 66 -9.78 4.07 -1.85
N SER A 67 -10.45 3.05 -1.32
CA SER A 67 -9.87 1.72 -1.16
C SER A 67 -9.45 1.10 -2.50
N ASN A 68 -10.22 1.32 -3.58
CA ASN A 68 -9.88 0.80 -4.91
C ASN A 68 -8.58 1.39 -5.48
N VAL A 69 -8.22 2.61 -5.05
CA VAL A 69 -6.92 3.20 -5.40
C VAL A 69 -5.77 2.48 -4.69
N LEU A 70 -5.95 2.09 -3.43
CA LEU A 70 -4.97 1.30 -2.68
C LEU A 70 -4.91 -0.14 -3.20
N GLU A 71 -6.05 -0.76 -3.46
CA GLU A 71 -6.15 -2.09 -4.06
C GLU A 71 -5.39 -2.20 -5.39
N ALA A 72 -5.37 -1.13 -6.19
CA ALA A 72 -4.58 -1.10 -7.42
C ALA A 72 -3.06 -1.19 -7.16
N ILE A 73 -2.60 -0.80 -5.97
CA ILE A 73 -1.20 -0.94 -5.56
C ILE A 73 -0.89 -2.38 -5.20
N ASP A 74 -1.75 -2.99 -4.37
CA ASP A 74 -1.60 -4.39 -3.98
C ASP A 74 -1.71 -5.32 -5.18
N PHE A 75 -2.66 -5.06 -6.07
CA PHE A 75 -2.80 -5.80 -7.30
C PHE A 75 -1.54 -5.68 -8.19
N PHE A 76 -0.98 -4.48 -8.33
CA PHE A 76 0.25 -4.27 -9.09
C PHE A 76 1.44 -5.02 -8.47
N LYS A 77 1.60 -4.96 -7.15
CA LYS A 77 2.58 -5.74 -6.40
C LYS A 77 2.39 -7.24 -6.60
N MET A 78 1.15 -7.71 -6.51
CA MET A 78 0.79 -9.10 -6.73
C MET A 78 1.17 -9.56 -8.15
N LEU A 79 0.94 -8.76 -9.20
CA LEU A 79 1.37 -9.08 -10.55
C LEU A 79 2.89 -9.29 -10.65
N VAL A 80 3.68 -8.49 -9.92
CA VAL A 80 5.14 -8.58 -9.92
C VAL A 80 5.67 -9.80 -9.17
N LEU A 81 5.00 -10.22 -8.10
CA LEU A 81 5.55 -11.22 -7.18
C LEU A 81 4.92 -12.61 -7.30
N ARG A 82 3.66 -12.68 -7.73
CA ARG A 82 2.91 -13.94 -7.72
C ARG A 82 3.19 -14.78 -8.96
N VAL A 83 3.64 -16.01 -8.74
CA VAL A 83 3.67 -17.06 -9.76
C VAL A 83 2.33 -17.79 -9.77
N PRO A 84 1.58 -17.81 -10.89
CA PRO A 84 0.34 -18.56 -11.00
C PRO A 84 0.56 -20.06 -10.80
N LYS A 85 -0.45 -20.79 -10.31
CA LYS A 85 -0.38 -22.25 -10.14
C LYS A 85 -0.27 -23.01 -11.47
N GLY A 86 -0.67 -22.40 -12.58
CA GLY A 86 -0.60 -22.99 -13.92
C GLY A 86 -1.30 -22.12 -14.95
N ARG A 87 -1.35 -22.61 -16.20
CA ARG A 87 -1.93 -21.88 -17.36
C ARG A 87 -3.42 -21.57 -17.20
N ASN A 88 -4.16 -22.37 -16.43
CA ASN A 88 -5.60 -22.21 -16.21
C ASN A 88 -5.92 -21.26 -15.03
N ASP A 89 -4.93 -20.80 -14.31
CA ASP A 89 -5.15 -19.80 -13.26
C ASP A 89 -5.45 -18.43 -13.91
N THR A 90 -6.06 -17.53 -13.14
CA THR A 90 -6.41 -16.19 -13.63
C THR A 90 -5.40 -15.16 -13.17
N THR A 91 -5.35 -14.02 -13.85
CA THR A 91 -4.59 -12.83 -13.41
C THR A 91 -5.19 -12.20 -12.15
N ARG A 92 -6.45 -12.56 -11.80
CA ARG A 92 -7.26 -11.99 -10.71
C ARG A 92 -7.68 -10.54 -10.92
N VAL A 93 -7.47 -9.96 -12.08
CA VAL A 93 -7.94 -8.60 -12.36
C VAL A 93 -9.47 -8.56 -12.36
N VAL A 94 -9.99 -7.49 -11.77
CA VAL A 94 -11.41 -7.15 -11.79
C VAL A 94 -11.56 -5.86 -12.59
N PRO A 95 -12.12 -5.92 -13.82
CA PRO A 95 -12.37 -4.73 -14.62
C PRO A 95 -13.53 -3.92 -14.03
N PHE A 96 -13.77 -2.73 -14.55
CA PHE A 96 -14.95 -1.95 -14.23
C PHE A 96 -16.22 -2.71 -14.67
N LEU A 97 -17.12 -3.00 -13.70
CA LEU A 97 -18.25 -3.89 -13.89
C LEU A 97 -19.59 -3.19 -14.19
N LEU A 98 -19.65 -1.88 -14.06
CA LEU A 98 -20.89 -1.08 -14.23
C LEU A 98 -21.12 -0.65 -15.68
N ASP A 99 -20.35 -1.17 -16.62
CA ASP A 99 -20.45 -0.89 -18.04
C ASP A 99 -20.14 -2.17 -18.85
N GLU A 100 -21.04 -2.56 -19.75
CA GLU A 100 -20.90 -3.80 -20.54
C GLU A 100 -19.63 -3.80 -21.41
N THR A 101 -19.25 -2.63 -21.94
CA THR A 101 -18.06 -2.54 -22.79
C THR A 101 -16.77 -2.68 -21.98
N SER A 102 -16.73 -2.18 -20.77
CA SER A 102 -15.57 -2.25 -19.87
C SER A 102 -15.30 -3.65 -19.35
N LYS A 103 -16.33 -4.49 -19.19
CA LYS A 103 -16.19 -5.90 -18.77
C LYS A 103 -15.31 -6.72 -19.71
N THR A 104 -15.26 -6.35 -20.97
CA THR A 104 -14.52 -7.07 -22.02
C THR A 104 -13.23 -6.38 -22.44
N LYS A 105 -13.00 -5.14 -21.99
CA LYS A 105 -11.76 -4.40 -22.25
C LYS A 105 -10.64 -4.86 -21.34
N THR A 106 -9.40 -4.65 -21.81
CA THR A 106 -8.21 -4.85 -20.99
C THR A 106 -8.11 -3.80 -19.89
N THR A 107 -7.50 -4.20 -18.77
CA THR A 107 -7.04 -3.28 -17.72
C THR A 107 -5.64 -2.81 -18.07
N LYS A 108 -5.38 -1.51 -17.90
CA LYS A 108 -4.06 -0.92 -18.10
C LYS A 108 -3.55 -0.33 -16.81
N MET A 109 -2.34 -0.68 -16.43
CA MET A 109 -1.70 -0.20 -15.21
C MET A 109 -0.25 0.17 -15.48
N SER A 110 0.21 1.25 -14.86
CA SER A 110 1.61 1.67 -14.94
C SER A 110 2.04 2.28 -13.62
N MET A 111 3.24 1.95 -13.18
CA MET A 111 3.88 2.51 -12.00
C MET A 111 5.27 3.01 -12.33
N SER A 112 5.55 4.24 -11.91
CA SER A 112 6.88 4.84 -11.94
C SER A 112 7.43 4.91 -10.53
N PHE A 113 8.65 4.45 -10.32
CA PHE A 113 9.28 4.36 -8.99
C PHE A 113 10.80 4.47 -9.10
N TYR A 114 11.45 4.75 -7.97
CA TYR A 114 12.90 4.86 -7.90
C TYR A 114 13.50 3.72 -7.08
N VAL A 115 14.56 3.12 -7.61
CA VAL A 115 15.39 2.14 -6.90
C VAL A 115 16.85 2.47 -7.18
N ASN A 116 17.67 2.59 -6.14
CA ASN A 116 19.09 2.93 -6.25
C ASN A 116 19.32 4.20 -7.12
N GLN A 117 18.52 5.25 -6.90
CA GLN A 117 18.55 6.54 -7.63
C GLN A 117 18.20 6.44 -9.12
N LEU A 118 17.81 5.29 -9.62
CA LEU A 118 17.33 5.09 -10.99
C LEU A 118 15.81 5.07 -11.02
N LYS A 119 15.24 5.83 -11.96
CA LYS A 119 13.79 5.78 -12.23
C LYS A 119 13.47 4.58 -13.10
N TYR A 120 12.47 3.83 -12.69
CA TYR A 120 11.88 2.73 -13.46
C TYR A 120 10.43 3.05 -13.79
N ILE A 121 9.97 2.56 -14.94
CA ILE A 121 8.55 2.52 -15.29
C ILE A 121 8.21 1.08 -15.66
N LEU A 122 7.27 0.49 -14.94
CA LEU A 122 6.70 -0.82 -15.23
C LEU A 122 5.24 -0.65 -15.62
N SER A 123 4.85 -1.22 -16.74
CA SER A 123 3.48 -1.13 -17.27
C SER A 123 2.95 -2.49 -17.68
N PHE A 124 1.62 -2.67 -17.52
CA PHE A 124 0.87 -3.87 -17.87
C PHE A 124 -0.37 -3.51 -18.66
N GLU A 125 -0.73 -4.37 -19.60
CA GLU A 125 -2.05 -4.47 -20.20
C GLU A 125 -2.50 -5.93 -20.10
N LEU A 126 -3.65 -6.18 -19.46
CA LEU A 126 -4.09 -7.54 -19.12
C LEU A 126 -5.62 -7.65 -19.05
N ASP A 127 -6.10 -8.87 -19.11
CA ASP A 127 -7.46 -9.26 -18.76
C ASP A 127 -7.44 -10.39 -17.71
N LYS A 128 -8.58 -10.98 -17.41
CA LYS A 128 -8.67 -12.10 -16.46
C LYS A 128 -7.87 -13.34 -16.86
N LYS A 129 -7.60 -13.52 -18.16
CA LYS A 129 -6.95 -14.73 -18.68
C LYS A 129 -5.45 -14.56 -18.84
N ARG A 130 -5.00 -13.37 -19.27
CA ARG A 130 -3.62 -13.18 -19.72
C ARG A 130 -3.12 -11.74 -19.61
N ILE A 131 -1.82 -11.59 -19.67
CA ILE A 131 -1.13 -10.32 -19.84
C ILE A 131 -0.83 -10.15 -21.35
N TYR A 132 -1.39 -9.12 -21.96
CA TYR A 132 -1.20 -8.80 -23.39
C TYR A 132 0.11 -8.07 -23.64
N SER A 133 0.44 -7.12 -22.76
CA SER A 133 1.72 -6.43 -22.83
C SER A 133 2.28 -6.17 -21.43
N GLU A 134 3.60 -6.21 -21.33
CA GLU A 134 4.35 -5.83 -20.13
C GLU A 134 5.66 -5.18 -20.58
N THR A 135 6.01 -4.04 -20.00
CA THR A 135 7.23 -3.32 -20.35
C THR A 135 7.89 -2.77 -19.10
N LEU A 136 9.19 -3.04 -18.95
CA LEU A 136 10.03 -2.42 -17.92
C LEU A 136 11.07 -1.53 -18.58
N THR A 137 11.05 -0.25 -18.19
CA THR A 137 11.97 0.77 -18.68
C THR A 137 12.76 1.36 -17.53
N VAL A 138 14.02 1.71 -17.75
CA VAL A 138 14.90 2.39 -16.79
C VAL A 138 15.42 3.70 -17.39
N TYR A 139 15.58 4.72 -16.55
CA TYR A 139 16.18 5.99 -16.88
C TYR A 139 17.57 6.08 -16.20
N GLU A 140 18.60 5.65 -16.90
CA GLU A 140 20.00 5.86 -16.50
C GLU A 140 20.47 7.27 -16.85
N SER A 141 19.81 7.88 -17.84
CA SER A 141 19.99 9.24 -18.32
C SER A 141 18.61 9.86 -18.61
N ILE A 142 18.54 10.98 -19.29
CA ILE A 142 17.29 11.61 -19.74
C ILE A 142 16.49 10.70 -20.69
N ARG A 143 17.18 9.84 -21.47
CA ARG A 143 16.52 8.93 -22.41
C ARG A 143 16.19 7.59 -21.73
N PRO A 144 14.94 7.12 -21.87
CA PRO A 144 14.55 5.81 -21.35
C PRO A 144 15.22 4.66 -22.10
N THR A 145 15.59 3.64 -21.36
CA THR A 145 16.10 2.38 -21.91
C THR A 145 15.18 1.26 -21.51
N LYS A 146 14.71 0.50 -22.49
CA LYS A 146 13.88 -0.67 -22.26
C LYS A 146 14.76 -1.82 -21.72
N LEU A 147 14.41 -2.37 -20.55
CA LEU A 147 15.06 -3.56 -20.00
C LEU A 147 14.46 -4.84 -20.57
N TYR A 148 13.13 -4.86 -20.73
CA TYR A 148 12.42 -5.88 -21.51
C TYR A 148 11.07 -5.35 -21.99
N SER A 149 10.53 -6.00 -23.01
CA SER A 149 9.12 -5.92 -23.40
C SER A 149 8.58 -7.31 -23.64
N ARG A 150 7.32 -7.47 -23.34
CA ARG A 150 6.52 -8.66 -23.60
C ARG A 150 5.31 -8.29 -24.40
N SER A 151 4.97 -9.12 -25.37
CA SER A 151 3.71 -9.08 -26.12
C SER A 151 3.09 -10.47 -26.19
N TYR A 152 1.77 -10.54 -26.18
CA TYR A 152 1.04 -11.77 -26.44
C TYR A 152 0.89 -11.99 -27.93
N ASP A 153 1.20 -13.19 -28.40
CA ASP A 153 0.99 -13.63 -29.78
C ASP A 153 -0.28 -14.53 -29.85
N PRO A 154 -1.34 -14.06 -30.47
CA PRO A 154 -2.59 -14.83 -30.59
C PRO A 154 -2.49 -16.06 -31.51
N TYR A 155 -1.52 -16.10 -32.43
CA TYR A 155 -1.35 -17.23 -33.35
C TYR A 155 -0.75 -18.45 -32.68
N THR A 156 0.19 -18.22 -31.77
CA THR A 156 0.88 -19.30 -31.04
C THR A 156 0.31 -19.50 -29.63
N ASP A 157 -0.67 -18.68 -29.21
CA ASP A 157 -1.18 -18.60 -27.83
C ASP A 157 -0.05 -18.54 -26.79
N SER A 158 0.96 -17.75 -27.08
CA SER A 158 2.15 -17.64 -26.22
C SER A 158 2.59 -16.19 -26.05
N SER A 159 3.53 -15.97 -25.12
CA SER A 159 4.13 -14.67 -24.88
C SER A 159 5.50 -14.57 -25.54
N VAL A 160 5.73 -13.53 -26.31
CA VAL A 160 7.04 -13.18 -26.88
C VAL A 160 7.70 -12.15 -25.98
N ILE A 161 8.93 -12.43 -25.53
CA ILE A 161 9.69 -11.55 -24.63
C ILE A 161 10.98 -11.14 -25.30
N GLU A 162 11.17 -9.81 -25.39
CA GLU A 162 12.39 -9.20 -25.89
C GLU A 162 13.15 -8.55 -24.74
N PHE A 163 14.38 -9.02 -24.48
CA PHE A 163 15.25 -8.46 -23.45
C PHE A 163 16.17 -7.41 -24.07
N GLY A 164 16.24 -6.25 -23.42
CA GLY A 164 17.12 -5.15 -23.84
C GLY A 164 18.60 -5.46 -23.56
N ILE A 165 19.47 -4.96 -24.44
CA ILE A 165 20.93 -5.15 -24.35
C ILE A 165 21.49 -4.65 -23.00
N ASN A 166 20.92 -3.56 -22.46
CA ASN A 166 21.37 -2.96 -21.21
C ASN A 166 21.04 -3.79 -19.95
N LEU A 167 20.25 -4.84 -20.10
CA LEU A 167 20.03 -5.79 -19.00
C LEU A 167 21.28 -6.66 -18.73
N LYS A 168 22.20 -6.77 -19.72
CA LYS A 168 23.47 -7.52 -19.63
C LYS A 168 23.27 -8.96 -19.12
N MET A 169 22.22 -9.62 -19.60
CA MET A 169 21.86 -10.98 -19.20
C MET A 169 22.28 -11.99 -20.26
N ALA A 170 22.91 -13.10 -19.87
CA ALA A 170 23.25 -14.19 -20.77
C ALA A 170 22.00 -14.78 -21.45
N LYS A 171 22.12 -15.16 -22.71
CA LYS A 171 20.99 -15.69 -23.52
C LYS A 171 20.28 -16.87 -22.82
N LYS A 172 21.04 -17.83 -22.26
CA LYS A 172 20.51 -18.95 -21.48
C LYS A 172 19.55 -18.51 -20.37
N ASN A 173 19.88 -17.43 -19.64
CA ASN A 173 19.05 -16.91 -18.56
C ASN A 173 17.79 -16.22 -19.12
N GLN A 174 17.92 -15.50 -20.26
CA GLN A 174 16.76 -14.91 -20.96
C GLN A 174 15.79 -16.02 -21.39
N ASP A 175 16.28 -17.10 -21.99
CA ASP A 175 15.46 -18.23 -22.43
C ASP A 175 14.80 -18.94 -21.24
N THR A 176 15.52 -19.07 -20.11
CA THR A 176 14.94 -19.63 -18.87
C THR A 176 13.77 -18.79 -18.37
N ILE A 177 13.91 -17.46 -18.28
CA ILE A 177 12.83 -16.58 -17.84
C ILE A 177 11.68 -16.66 -18.84
N ALA A 178 11.95 -16.56 -20.13
CA ALA A 178 10.94 -16.61 -21.18
C ALA A 178 10.12 -17.92 -21.14
N GLY A 179 10.79 -19.06 -20.96
CA GLY A 179 10.15 -20.38 -20.85
C GLY A 179 9.26 -20.53 -19.60
N ASN A 180 9.58 -19.82 -18.51
CA ASN A 180 8.77 -19.81 -17.29
C ASN A 180 7.67 -18.71 -17.27
N THR A 181 7.66 -17.82 -18.26
CA THR A 181 6.66 -16.74 -18.34
C THR A 181 5.43 -17.21 -19.11
N ILE A 182 4.53 -17.90 -18.44
CA ILE A 182 3.23 -18.29 -19.01
C ILE A 182 2.31 -17.07 -19.18
N ASN A 183 1.23 -17.21 -19.97
CA ASN A 183 0.39 -16.08 -20.40
C ASN A 183 -0.20 -15.22 -19.26
N ASN A 184 -0.46 -15.80 -18.10
CA ASN A 184 -1.01 -15.16 -16.90
C ASN A 184 0.04 -14.83 -15.83
N CYS A 185 1.34 -15.01 -16.11
CA CYS A 185 2.46 -14.73 -15.23
C CYS A 185 3.24 -13.52 -15.74
N SER A 186 3.64 -12.59 -14.91
CA SER A 186 4.53 -11.50 -15.31
C SER A 186 5.97 -11.99 -15.51
N VAL A 187 6.76 -11.24 -16.29
CA VAL A 187 8.19 -11.51 -16.48
C VAL A 187 8.96 -11.43 -15.16
N LEU A 188 8.60 -10.47 -14.30
CA LEU A 188 9.24 -10.31 -12.99
C LEU A 188 8.88 -11.45 -12.02
N ALA A 189 7.64 -11.93 -12.01
CA ALA A 189 7.25 -13.06 -11.19
C ALA A 189 7.97 -14.35 -11.65
N ALA A 190 8.04 -14.59 -12.97
CA ALA A 190 8.81 -15.70 -13.54
C ALA A 190 10.30 -15.59 -13.19
N PHE A 191 10.88 -14.38 -13.30
CA PHE A 191 12.27 -14.10 -12.90
C PHE A 191 12.51 -14.44 -11.41
N GLY A 192 11.61 -14.03 -10.51
CA GLY A 192 11.73 -14.31 -9.07
C GLY A 192 11.74 -15.80 -8.72
N ASN A 193 11.22 -16.66 -9.61
CA ASN A 193 11.19 -18.11 -9.48
C ASN A 193 12.31 -18.83 -10.27
N CYS A 194 13.23 -18.07 -10.89
CA CYS A 194 14.33 -18.62 -11.67
C CYS A 194 15.66 -18.40 -10.95
N ASN A 195 16.55 -19.41 -11.02
CA ASN A 195 17.92 -19.25 -10.54
C ASN A 195 18.78 -18.50 -11.58
N VAL A 196 18.65 -17.18 -11.57
CA VAL A 196 19.36 -16.27 -12.47
C VAL A 196 20.29 -15.36 -11.67
N GLY A 197 21.48 -15.10 -12.20
CA GLY A 197 22.47 -14.23 -11.57
C GLY A 197 21.98 -12.79 -11.39
N LYS A 198 22.73 -11.98 -10.64
CA LYS A 198 22.35 -10.61 -10.30
C LYS A 198 22.23 -9.71 -11.53
N THR A 199 21.09 -9.09 -11.69
CA THR A 199 20.77 -8.11 -12.76
C THR A 199 19.94 -6.96 -12.20
N LYS A 200 19.63 -5.95 -13.02
CA LYS A 200 18.69 -4.87 -12.63
C LYS A 200 17.28 -5.37 -12.27
N LEU A 201 16.88 -6.56 -12.73
CA LEU A 201 15.59 -7.15 -12.34
C LEU A 201 15.56 -7.50 -10.84
N ASN A 202 16.70 -7.82 -10.22
CA ASN A 202 16.77 -8.04 -8.77
C ASN A 202 16.42 -6.78 -7.98
N ASP A 203 16.86 -5.63 -8.46
CA ASP A 203 16.57 -4.34 -7.80
C ASP A 203 15.06 -4.06 -7.82
N VAL A 204 14.44 -4.23 -9.01
CA VAL A 204 13.00 -4.03 -9.20
C VAL A 204 12.16 -5.05 -8.42
N TYR A 205 12.50 -6.34 -8.54
CA TYR A 205 11.80 -7.40 -7.79
C TYR A 205 11.93 -7.19 -6.28
N GLY A 206 13.15 -6.87 -5.82
CA GLY A 206 13.44 -6.59 -4.41
C GLY A 206 12.68 -5.38 -3.86
N TYR A 207 12.48 -4.33 -4.67
CA TYR A 207 11.67 -3.18 -4.31
C TYR A 207 10.23 -3.59 -3.97
N PHE A 208 9.58 -4.33 -4.86
CA PHE A 208 8.21 -4.81 -4.60
C PHE A 208 8.13 -5.84 -3.47
N ALA A 209 9.10 -6.73 -3.36
CA ALA A 209 9.11 -7.77 -2.33
C ALA A 209 9.38 -7.24 -0.92
N LYS A 210 10.18 -6.19 -0.78
CA LYS A 210 10.69 -5.75 0.54
C LYS A 210 10.21 -4.35 0.93
N GLN A 211 10.13 -3.41 -0.03
CA GLN A 211 9.86 -2.01 0.26
C GLN A 211 8.37 -1.66 0.11
N VAL A 212 7.68 -2.16 -0.91
CA VAL A 212 6.23 -1.97 -1.06
C VAL A 212 5.49 -2.91 -0.11
N LYS A 213 4.81 -2.36 0.91
CA LYS A 213 4.03 -3.14 1.86
C LYS A 213 2.63 -3.43 1.33
N ASP A 214 1.97 -4.44 1.90
CA ASP A 214 0.56 -4.72 1.65
C ASP A 214 -0.29 -3.61 2.25
N VAL A 215 -1.49 -3.40 1.72
CA VAL A 215 -2.43 -2.43 2.25
C VAL A 215 -2.82 -2.83 3.67
N LEU A 216 -2.66 -1.88 4.61
CA LEU A 216 -3.17 -2.04 5.95
C LEU A 216 -4.66 -1.72 5.95
N ALA A 217 -5.50 -2.76 5.95
CA ALA A 217 -6.95 -2.62 5.92
C ALA A 217 -7.53 -2.11 7.26
N PRO A 218 -8.71 -1.45 7.26
CA PRO A 218 -9.33 -0.88 8.46
C PRO A 218 -9.59 -1.91 9.56
N GLY A 219 -10.11 -3.07 9.22
CA GLY A 219 -10.46 -4.14 10.16
C GLY A 219 -9.31 -5.09 10.51
N MET A 220 -8.08 -4.81 10.07
CA MET A 220 -6.95 -5.70 10.34
C MET A 220 -6.58 -5.67 11.82
N LEU A 221 -6.65 -6.84 12.46
CA LEU A 221 -6.17 -7.01 13.83
C LEU A 221 -4.64 -6.97 13.84
N LEU A 222 -4.07 -5.96 14.50
CA LEU A 222 -2.63 -5.77 14.55
C LEU A 222 -1.95 -6.55 15.68
N SER A 223 -2.69 -7.23 16.57
CA SER A 223 -2.11 -7.96 17.70
C SER A 223 -1.10 -9.01 17.24
N GLY A 224 -1.44 -9.83 16.27
CA GLY A 224 -0.51 -10.82 15.70
C GLY A 224 0.70 -10.20 15.00
N TYR A 225 0.57 -8.99 14.45
CA TYR A 225 1.69 -8.23 13.89
C TYR A 225 2.60 -7.73 15.02
N VAL A 226 2.03 -7.18 16.09
CA VAL A 226 2.74 -6.70 17.28
C VAL A 226 3.53 -7.84 17.94
N LYS A 227 2.86 -8.96 18.23
CA LYS A 227 3.46 -10.16 18.85
C LYS A 227 4.70 -10.62 18.08
N ARG A 228 4.58 -10.81 16.77
CA ARG A 228 5.70 -11.26 15.91
C ARG A 228 6.89 -10.31 15.89
N HIS A 229 6.68 -9.00 16.04
CA HIS A 229 7.76 -8.04 16.01
C HIS A 229 8.40 -7.86 17.38
N LEU A 230 7.64 -7.90 18.46
CA LEU A 230 8.18 -7.89 19.82
C LEU A 230 8.96 -9.17 20.14
N ASP A 231 8.49 -10.34 19.70
CA ASP A 231 9.24 -11.59 19.84
C ASP A 231 10.64 -11.54 19.18
N LYS A 232 10.75 -10.84 18.05
CA LYS A 232 12.01 -10.66 17.31
C LYS A 232 12.89 -9.54 17.86
N ASP A 233 12.39 -8.70 18.77
CA ASP A 233 13.08 -7.54 19.31
C ASP A 233 14.04 -7.94 20.44
N LYS A 234 15.10 -8.65 20.11
CA LYS A 234 16.06 -9.21 21.09
C LYS A 234 16.86 -8.14 21.85
N ASP A 235 17.04 -6.96 21.28
CA ASP A 235 17.78 -5.84 21.87
C ASP A 235 16.84 -4.83 22.58
N GLY A 236 15.53 -5.03 22.53
CA GLY A 236 14.52 -4.19 23.17
C GLY A 236 14.36 -2.79 22.56
N ASN A 237 15.00 -2.50 21.44
CA ASN A 237 14.97 -1.18 20.81
C ASN A 237 13.60 -0.83 20.23
N LEU A 238 12.90 -1.81 19.67
CA LEU A 238 11.56 -1.62 19.16
C LEU A 238 10.57 -1.38 20.33
N LYS A 239 10.63 -2.21 21.35
CA LYS A 239 9.81 -2.05 22.58
C LYS A 239 9.99 -0.68 23.19
N LYS A 240 11.24 -0.23 23.36
CA LYS A 240 11.55 1.10 23.92
C LYS A 240 10.95 2.22 23.06
N PHE A 241 11.06 2.13 21.73
CA PHE A 241 10.45 3.12 20.84
C PHE A 241 8.94 3.17 21.01
N ILE A 242 8.28 2.00 21.03
CA ILE A 242 6.83 1.88 21.19
C ILE A 242 6.37 2.52 22.49
N LEU A 243 7.01 2.18 23.63
CA LEU A 243 6.64 2.70 24.94
C LEU A 243 6.79 4.22 25.01
N ASN A 244 7.88 4.78 24.46
CA ASN A 244 8.05 6.22 24.37
C ASN A 244 6.95 6.87 23.52
N PHE A 245 6.63 6.30 22.36
CA PHE A 245 5.60 6.83 21.47
C PHE A 245 4.20 6.79 22.12
N LEU A 246 3.86 5.71 22.82
CA LEU A 246 2.60 5.59 23.57
C LEU A 246 2.53 6.62 24.70
N LYS A 247 3.60 6.77 25.45
CA LYS A 247 3.68 7.75 26.55
C LYS A 247 3.51 9.19 26.06
N ASP A 248 4.18 9.55 24.96
CA ASP A 248 4.07 10.87 24.35
C ASP A 248 2.68 11.12 23.71
N SER A 249 1.87 10.07 23.59
CA SER A 249 0.49 10.08 23.08
C SER A 249 -0.56 9.96 24.19
N ASP A 250 -0.19 10.22 25.45
CA ASP A 250 -1.06 10.19 26.63
C ASP A 250 -1.67 8.80 26.95
N PHE A 251 -0.99 7.72 26.55
CA PHE A 251 -1.33 6.38 27.00
C PHE A 251 -0.62 6.08 28.32
N ASN A 252 -1.38 5.69 29.35
CA ASN A 252 -0.85 5.35 30.66
C ASN A 252 -0.25 3.91 30.70
N ILE A 253 0.41 3.51 29.63
CA ILE A 253 1.04 2.20 29.47
C ILE A 253 2.54 2.34 29.75
N GLU A 254 3.03 1.66 30.79
CA GLU A 254 4.43 1.67 31.21
C GLU A 254 5.23 0.54 30.60
N ASP A 255 4.58 -0.61 30.33
CA ASP A 255 5.22 -1.76 29.74
C ASP A 255 4.25 -2.60 28.90
N VAL A 256 4.81 -3.34 27.93
CA VAL A 256 4.11 -4.34 27.13
C VAL A 256 4.98 -5.59 27.08
N THR A 257 4.47 -6.71 27.54
CA THR A 257 5.18 -7.99 27.62
C THR A 257 4.48 -9.06 26.81
N LEU A 258 5.26 -10.05 26.34
CA LEU A 258 4.75 -11.26 25.71
C LEU A 258 4.79 -12.39 26.73
N HIS A 259 3.65 -13.01 26.94
CA HIS A 259 3.52 -14.25 27.71
C HIS A 259 3.23 -15.39 26.74
N GLU A 260 4.00 -16.47 26.85
CA GLU A 260 3.81 -17.69 26.08
C GLU A 260 3.20 -18.76 27.00
N GLU A 261 2.04 -19.24 26.62
CA GLU A 261 1.39 -20.37 27.25
C GLU A 261 1.38 -21.55 26.30
N GLU A 262 1.87 -22.69 26.78
CA GLU A 262 1.80 -23.94 26.02
C GLU A 262 0.50 -24.68 26.37
N GLU A 263 -0.35 -24.88 25.37
CA GLU A 263 -1.57 -25.65 25.48
C GLU A 263 -1.42 -26.99 24.74
N LEU A 264 -1.78 -28.08 25.39
CA LEU A 264 -1.80 -29.41 24.76
C LEU A 264 -2.93 -29.48 23.72
N ILE A 265 -2.63 -30.09 22.57
CA ILE A 265 -3.61 -30.26 21.52
C ILE A 265 -4.65 -31.32 22.00
N THR A 266 -5.87 -30.85 22.29
CA THR A 266 -7.01 -31.73 22.56
C THR A 266 -7.58 -32.27 21.24
N PRO A 267 -8.37 -33.38 21.26
CA PRO A 267 -9.01 -33.89 20.05
C PRO A 267 -9.91 -32.88 19.34
N GLU A 268 -10.54 -31.96 20.07
CA GLU A 268 -11.37 -30.89 19.54
C GLU A 268 -10.51 -29.86 18.80
N LEU A 269 -9.38 -29.48 19.41
CA LEU A 269 -8.44 -28.54 18.84
C LEU A 269 -7.77 -29.12 17.59
N GLU A 270 -7.46 -30.41 17.58
CA GLU A 270 -6.96 -31.12 16.40
C GLU A 270 -7.91 -30.99 15.20
N GLN A 271 -9.22 -31.21 15.44
CA GLN A 271 -10.24 -31.06 14.40
C GLN A 271 -10.32 -29.61 13.86
N LEU A 272 -10.15 -28.61 14.71
CA LEU A 272 -10.14 -27.21 14.31
C LEU A 272 -8.90 -26.89 13.46
N ILE A 273 -7.72 -27.38 13.85
CA ILE A 273 -6.48 -27.22 13.08
C ILE A 273 -6.62 -27.85 11.70
N GLN A 274 -7.18 -29.06 11.61
CA GLN A 274 -7.38 -29.74 10.32
C GLN A 274 -8.28 -28.94 9.37
N LYS A 275 -9.32 -28.27 9.90
CA LYS A 275 -10.25 -27.43 9.13
C LYS A 275 -9.74 -26.02 8.86
N ALA A 276 -8.71 -25.56 9.58
CA ALA A 276 -8.18 -24.20 9.43
C ALA A 276 -7.61 -23.97 8.02
N PRO A 277 -7.74 -22.75 7.45
CA PRO A 277 -7.22 -22.41 6.13
C PRO A 277 -5.71 -22.10 6.16
N ILE A 278 -4.92 -23.01 6.71
CA ILE A 278 -3.45 -22.98 6.78
C ILE A 278 -2.86 -24.11 5.93
N ALA A 279 -1.60 -23.93 5.50
CA ALA A 279 -0.91 -24.91 4.69
C ALA A 279 -0.80 -26.26 5.38
N ASP A 280 -0.94 -27.34 4.63
CA ASP A 280 -0.97 -28.71 5.18
C ASP A 280 0.34 -29.09 5.88
N ASP A 281 1.47 -28.57 5.41
CA ASP A 281 2.78 -28.75 6.06
C ASP A 281 2.79 -28.12 7.47
N ALA A 282 2.23 -26.91 7.62
CA ALA A 282 2.13 -26.23 8.91
C ALA A 282 1.18 -26.96 9.87
N LYS A 283 0.02 -27.47 9.37
CA LYS A 283 -0.88 -28.32 10.17
C LYS A 283 -0.17 -29.55 10.70
N SER A 284 0.54 -30.24 9.81
CA SER A 284 1.28 -31.47 10.16
C SER A 284 2.37 -31.20 11.19
N GLU A 285 3.05 -30.06 11.09
CA GLU A 285 4.08 -29.67 12.07
C GLU A 285 3.47 -29.34 13.43
N MET A 286 2.34 -28.60 13.48
CA MET A 286 1.60 -28.30 14.71
C MET A 286 1.15 -29.57 15.40
N LEU A 287 0.51 -30.49 14.67
CA LEU A 287 0.02 -31.75 15.22
C LEU A 287 1.16 -32.66 15.72
N LYS A 288 2.32 -32.69 15.04
CA LYS A 288 3.50 -33.44 15.49
C LYS A 288 4.08 -32.92 16.79
N LYS A 289 4.03 -31.61 17.03
CA LYS A 289 4.50 -31.02 18.30
C LYS A 289 3.60 -31.38 19.49
N GLY A 290 2.35 -31.78 19.25
CA GLY A 290 1.38 -32.17 20.31
C GLY A 290 0.96 -31.00 21.21
N LYS A 291 1.46 -29.80 20.96
CA LYS A 291 1.19 -28.59 21.73
C LYS A 291 1.15 -27.37 20.82
N ILE A 292 0.34 -26.38 21.18
CA ILE A 292 0.30 -25.07 20.58
C ILE A 292 0.85 -24.06 21.58
N THR A 293 1.71 -23.18 21.12
CA THR A 293 2.12 -22.02 21.90
C THR A 293 1.16 -20.87 21.62
N ASN A 294 0.37 -20.50 22.60
CA ASN A 294 -0.44 -19.30 22.57
C ASN A 294 0.41 -18.14 23.11
N THR A 295 0.56 -17.09 22.30
CA THR A 295 1.30 -15.90 22.71
C THR A 295 0.29 -14.80 23.01
N GLU A 296 0.34 -14.24 24.20
CA GLU A 296 -0.54 -13.17 24.67
C GLU A 296 0.26 -11.91 24.99
N LEU A 297 -0.34 -10.73 24.73
CA LEU A 297 0.20 -9.44 25.17
C LEU A 297 -0.38 -9.09 26.52
N THR A 298 0.48 -8.67 27.44
CA THR A 298 0.09 -8.08 28.73
C THR A 298 0.61 -6.66 28.82
N PHE A 299 -0.25 -5.75 29.22
CA PHE A 299 0.00 -4.32 29.34
C PHE A 299 0.10 -3.93 30.80
N THR A 300 1.17 -3.24 31.18
CA THR A 300 1.30 -2.65 32.52
C THR A 300 0.84 -1.20 32.50
N HIS A 301 -0.27 -0.92 33.13
CA HIS A 301 -0.83 0.42 33.26
C HIS A 301 -0.40 1.11 34.53
N ARG A 302 -0.08 2.41 34.44
CA ARG A 302 0.13 3.28 35.58
C ARG A 302 -1.16 4.01 35.95
N THR A 303 -1.62 3.84 37.15
CA THR A 303 -2.75 4.58 37.71
C THR A 303 -2.31 5.36 38.97
N GLY A 304 -3.19 6.19 39.50
CA GLY A 304 -2.93 6.88 40.79
C GLY A 304 -2.69 5.92 41.97
N ASN A 305 -3.15 4.66 41.86
CA ASN A 305 -3.05 3.64 42.89
C ASN A 305 -1.86 2.68 42.70
N GLY A 306 -1.14 2.75 41.60
CA GLY A 306 0.01 1.87 41.32
C GLY A 306 0.08 1.34 39.89
N LEU A 307 0.80 0.25 39.71
CA LEU A 307 0.96 -0.45 38.43
C LEU A 307 0.05 -1.68 38.45
N TYR A 308 -0.67 -1.88 37.34
CA TYR A 308 -1.59 -3.00 37.17
C TYR A 308 -1.40 -3.62 35.80
N GLU A 309 -1.43 -4.94 35.75
CA GLU A 309 -1.32 -5.69 34.50
C GLU A 309 -2.72 -6.00 33.94
N LEU A 310 -2.86 -5.85 32.63
CA LEU A 310 -4.08 -6.09 31.88
C LEU A 310 -3.74 -6.90 30.62
N SER A 311 -4.47 -8.00 30.40
CA SER A 311 -4.35 -8.79 29.16
C SER A 311 -4.89 -8.02 27.95
N GLU A 312 -4.38 -8.32 26.76
CA GLU A 312 -4.82 -7.71 25.49
C GLU A 312 -6.32 -7.83 25.23
N GLU A 313 -7.01 -8.84 25.76
CA GLU A 313 -8.45 -9.03 25.59
C GLU A 313 -9.29 -7.93 26.26
N TYR A 314 -8.71 -7.27 27.28
CA TYR A 314 -9.35 -6.15 27.98
C TYR A 314 -8.92 -4.78 27.44
N GLU A 315 -7.97 -4.75 26.50
CA GLU A 315 -7.52 -3.52 25.88
C GLU A 315 -8.52 -3.03 24.81
N SER A 316 -8.54 -1.71 24.64
CA SER A 316 -9.35 -1.11 23.59
C SER A 316 -8.80 -1.42 22.19
N ASN A 317 -9.69 -1.53 21.19
CA ASN A 317 -9.27 -1.63 19.79
C ASN A 317 -8.40 -0.44 19.36
N GLY A 318 -8.63 0.74 19.94
CA GLY A 318 -7.83 1.94 19.70
C GLY A 318 -6.40 1.79 20.20
N THR A 319 -6.20 1.28 21.44
CA THR A 319 -4.89 0.97 22.00
C THR A 319 -4.13 -0.03 21.13
N MET A 320 -4.79 -1.13 20.75
CA MET A 320 -4.18 -2.17 19.91
C MET A 320 -3.82 -1.66 18.51
N ARG A 321 -4.70 -0.84 17.91
CA ARG A 321 -4.45 -0.20 16.62
C ARG A 321 -3.27 0.75 16.67
N PHE A 322 -3.24 1.63 17.69
CA PHE A 322 -2.17 2.62 17.84
C PHE A 322 -0.82 1.97 18.15
N LEU A 323 -0.80 0.90 18.95
CA LEU A 323 0.38 0.07 19.18
C LEU A 323 0.94 -0.51 17.89
N GLY A 324 0.09 -1.06 17.05
CA GLY A 324 0.49 -1.55 15.72
C GLY A 324 1.02 -0.44 14.81
N MET A 325 0.40 0.75 14.85
CA MET A 325 0.88 1.92 14.12
C MET A 325 2.24 2.42 14.62
N ALA A 326 2.52 2.32 15.92
CA ALA A 326 3.85 2.64 16.47
C ALA A 326 4.95 1.76 15.86
N ILE A 327 4.66 0.47 15.65
CA ILE A 327 5.60 -0.44 14.98
C ILE A 327 5.80 -0.03 13.51
N ILE A 328 4.71 0.26 12.79
CA ILE A 328 4.77 0.73 11.41
C ILE A 328 5.58 2.01 11.32
N LEU A 329 5.37 2.96 12.23
CA LEU A 329 6.14 4.19 12.31
C LEU A 329 7.63 3.90 12.51
N ASN A 330 7.99 3.03 13.45
CA ASN A 330 9.39 2.64 13.67
C ASN A 330 10.05 2.12 12.39
N PHE A 331 9.33 1.28 11.64
CA PHE A 331 9.85 0.76 10.36
C PHE A 331 9.95 1.83 9.27
N LEU A 332 8.98 2.74 9.20
CA LEU A 332 9.03 3.89 8.29
C LEU A 332 10.21 4.82 8.59
N LEU A 333 10.54 5.00 9.87
CA LEU A 333 11.67 5.84 10.30
C LEU A 333 13.03 5.18 10.08
N LYS A 334 13.10 3.85 10.09
CA LYS A 334 14.37 3.10 10.00
C LYS A 334 14.66 2.51 8.63
N ASN A 335 13.64 2.32 7.78
CA ASN A 335 13.76 1.63 6.50
C ASN A 335 13.15 2.45 5.37
N ASN A 336 13.53 2.10 4.14
CA ASN A 336 12.94 2.68 2.93
C ASN A 336 11.71 1.86 2.54
N GLN A 337 10.51 2.31 2.93
CA GLN A 337 9.26 1.57 2.71
C GLN A 337 8.18 2.46 2.11
N PHE A 338 7.34 1.86 1.28
CA PHE A 338 6.07 2.43 0.84
C PHE A 338 4.93 1.69 1.55
N VAL A 339 4.17 2.40 2.39
CA VAL A 339 3.10 1.82 3.23
C VAL A 339 1.76 2.45 2.87
N PRO A 340 0.87 1.73 2.19
CA PRO A 340 -0.52 2.16 2.00
C PRO A 340 -1.37 1.77 3.21
N ILE A 341 -2.17 2.71 3.74
CA ILE A 341 -3.04 2.51 4.90
C ILE A 341 -4.45 2.96 4.55
N ASP A 342 -5.41 2.04 4.60
CA ASP A 342 -6.81 2.33 4.34
C ASP A 342 -7.53 2.71 5.65
N GLU A 343 -8.36 3.76 5.59
CA GLU A 343 -9.10 4.33 6.72
C GLU A 343 -8.21 4.45 7.97
N VAL A 344 -7.16 5.26 7.84
CA VAL A 344 -6.09 5.37 8.85
C VAL A 344 -6.61 5.79 10.22
N GLU A 345 -7.73 6.52 10.27
CA GLU A 345 -8.42 6.96 11.50
C GLU A 345 -9.19 5.85 12.22
N THR A 346 -9.35 4.66 11.63
CA THR A 346 -10.16 3.60 12.23
C THR A 346 -9.71 3.30 13.66
N SER A 347 -10.63 3.45 14.61
CA SER A 347 -10.45 3.23 16.07
C SER A 347 -9.45 4.16 16.75
N ILE A 348 -8.96 5.23 16.11
CA ILE A 348 -8.05 6.21 16.73
C ILE A 348 -8.59 7.63 16.60
N HIS A 349 -8.35 8.44 17.63
CA HIS A 349 -8.74 9.84 17.62
C HIS A 349 -7.89 10.64 16.61
N TYR A 350 -8.47 11.68 15.98
CA TYR A 350 -7.76 12.44 14.95
C TYR A 350 -6.46 13.09 15.44
N GLU A 351 -6.40 13.50 16.71
CA GLU A 351 -5.18 14.09 17.30
C GLU A 351 -4.03 13.09 17.35
N LEU A 352 -4.31 11.82 17.63
CA LEU A 352 -3.32 10.75 17.59
C LEU A 352 -2.84 10.49 16.14
N LEU A 353 -3.76 10.58 15.17
CA LEU A 353 -3.40 10.49 13.77
C LEU A 353 -2.55 11.69 13.33
N SER A 354 -2.94 12.91 13.72
CA SER A 354 -2.18 14.13 13.47
C SER A 354 -0.77 14.02 14.08
N TYR A 355 -0.67 13.54 15.31
CA TYR A 355 0.61 13.31 15.99
C TYR A 355 1.47 12.26 15.26
N PHE A 356 0.89 11.13 14.86
CA PHE A 356 1.58 10.10 14.07
C PHE A 356 2.21 10.67 12.79
N ILE A 357 1.46 11.48 12.04
CA ILE A 357 1.96 12.12 10.80
C ILE A 357 3.08 13.12 11.13
N LYS A 358 2.89 13.96 12.17
CA LYS A 358 3.89 14.95 12.61
C LYS A 358 5.21 14.28 13.02
N VAL A 359 5.15 13.19 13.81
CA VAL A 359 6.33 12.42 14.21
C VAL A 359 7.05 11.82 13.00
N PHE A 360 6.29 11.26 12.05
CA PHE A 360 6.87 10.74 10.81
C PHE A 360 7.60 11.84 10.03
N LEU A 361 6.96 12.97 9.79
CA LEU A 361 7.54 14.08 9.03
C LEU A 361 8.80 14.66 9.69
N ALA A 362 8.75 14.87 11.02
CA ALA A 362 9.84 15.46 11.76
C ALA A 362 11.08 14.55 11.88
N ASN A 363 10.91 13.23 11.86
CA ASN A 363 11.98 12.25 12.12
C ASN A 363 12.36 11.40 10.91
N SER A 364 11.66 11.55 9.79
CA SER A 364 11.90 10.72 8.61
C SER A 364 13.11 11.21 7.82
N ASN A 365 14.27 10.62 8.10
CA ASN A 365 15.51 10.80 7.34
C ASN A 365 15.67 9.77 6.21
N GLN A 366 14.71 8.85 6.07
CA GLN A 366 14.69 7.79 5.06
C GLN A 366 13.80 8.17 3.87
N THR A 367 13.87 7.39 2.80
CA THR A 367 13.03 7.54 1.60
C THR A 367 11.69 6.83 1.74
N SER A 368 11.17 6.73 2.97
CA SER A 368 9.86 6.13 3.22
C SER A 368 8.71 7.01 2.78
N GLN A 369 7.64 6.37 2.36
CA GLN A 369 6.42 7.04 1.91
C GLN A 369 5.18 6.37 2.50
N MET A 370 4.15 7.17 2.79
CA MET A 370 2.82 6.69 3.16
C MET A 370 1.78 7.17 2.15
N LEU A 371 0.83 6.31 1.82
CA LEU A 371 -0.39 6.69 1.13
C LEU A 371 -1.58 6.31 2.00
N LEU A 372 -2.25 7.32 2.53
CA LEU A 372 -3.33 7.18 3.50
C LEU A 372 -4.67 7.43 2.83
N THR A 373 -5.68 6.67 3.18
CA THR A 373 -7.07 7.09 2.94
C THR A 373 -7.71 7.49 4.26
N THR A 374 -8.61 8.44 4.24
CA THR A 374 -9.32 8.91 5.44
C THR A 374 -10.68 9.50 5.11
N HIS A 375 -11.58 9.42 6.07
CA HIS A 375 -12.84 10.17 6.12
C HIS A 375 -12.74 11.35 7.09
N ASP A 376 -11.70 11.43 7.90
CA ASP A 376 -11.54 12.48 8.89
C ASP A 376 -11.11 13.79 8.25
N ILE A 377 -12.10 14.67 8.08
CA ILE A 377 -11.89 15.99 7.50
C ILE A 377 -11.12 16.95 8.41
N ASN A 378 -10.96 16.65 9.71
CA ASN A 378 -10.25 17.52 10.64
C ASN A 378 -8.79 17.70 10.24
N LEU A 379 -8.16 16.66 9.64
CA LEU A 379 -6.82 16.80 9.08
C LEU A 379 -6.71 17.87 7.99
N LEU A 380 -7.80 18.20 7.25
CA LEU A 380 -7.80 19.28 6.27
C LEU A 380 -7.70 20.67 6.91
N ASN A 381 -7.94 20.78 8.22
CA ASN A 381 -7.83 22.01 8.97
C ASN A 381 -6.47 22.20 9.65
N GLU A 382 -5.63 21.19 9.60
CA GLU A 382 -4.29 21.22 10.19
C GLU A 382 -3.34 22.12 9.37
N GLU A 383 -2.71 23.08 10.02
CA GLU A 383 -1.84 24.06 9.36
C GLU A 383 -0.58 23.42 8.75
N PHE A 384 -0.12 22.27 9.28
CA PHE A 384 1.05 21.60 8.76
C PHE A 384 0.80 20.79 7.48
N ILE A 385 -0.44 20.53 7.09
CA ILE A 385 -0.75 19.70 5.92
C ILE A 385 -0.53 20.47 4.61
N ARG A 386 0.37 19.97 3.78
CA ARG A 386 0.63 20.52 2.43
C ARG A 386 -0.51 20.18 1.47
N ARG A 387 -0.94 21.16 0.66
CA ARG A 387 -2.05 20.98 -0.29
C ARG A 387 -1.76 19.99 -1.41
N ASP A 388 -0.51 19.84 -1.78
CA ASP A 388 -0.08 18.92 -2.84
C ASP A 388 0.03 17.46 -2.36
N THR A 389 -0.15 17.19 -1.06
CA THR A 389 -0.30 15.84 -0.51
C THR A 389 -1.72 15.34 -0.51
N ILE A 390 -2.70 16.21 -0.77
CA ILE A 390 -4.13 15.92 -0.64
C ILE A 390 -4.72 15.55 -2.01
N TRP A 391 -5.44 14.45 -2.02
CA TRP A 391 -6.21 13.93 -3.13
C TRP A 391 -7.66 13.75 -2.73
N PHE A 392 -8.56 13.90 -3.69
CA PHE A 392 -9.99 13.64 -3.50
C PHE A 392 -10.45 12.56 -4.45
N THR A 393 -11.30 11.66 -3.95
CA THR A 393 -12.02 10.70 -4.79
C THR A 393 -13.51 11.05 -4.78
N ASP A 394 -14.12 11.02 -5.96
CA ASP A 394 -15.55 11.22 -6.17
C ASP A 394 -16.06 10.17 -7.15
N LYS A 395 -17.34 9.80 -7.05
CA LYS A 395 -18.02 8.96 -8.02
C LYS A 395 -18.98 9.77 -8.87
N ASP A 396 -18.90 9.57 -10.17
CA ASP A 396 -19.90 10.12 -11.09
C ASP A 396 -21.20 9.28 -11.09
N GLU A 397 -22.16 9.71 -11.90
CA GLU A 397 -23.46 9.05 -12.04
C GLU A 397 -23.38 7.66 -12.67
N GLN A 398 -22.28 7.35 -13.36
CA GLN A 398 -21.99 6.05 -13.94
C GLN A 398 -21.26 5.13 -12.96
N GLY A 399 -20.97 5.60 -11.74
CA GLY A 399 -20.26 4.85 -10.71
C GLY A 399 -18.75 4.81 -10.92
N GLU A 400 -18.21 5.63 -11.83
CA GLU A 400 -16.78 5.75 -12.06
C GLU A 400 -16.11 6.59 -10.98
N THR A 401 -14.99 6.10 -10.44
CA THR A 401 -14.15 6.85 -9.49
C THR A 401 -13.23 7.81 -10.24
N ASN A 402 -13.31 9.09 -9.90
CA ASN A 402 -12.40 10.13 -10.31
C ASN A 402 -11.46 10.50 -9.16
N VAL A 403 -10.18 10.73 -9.48
CA VAL A 403 -9.14 11.08 -8.49
C VAL A 403 -8.55 12.43 -8.87
N VAL A 404 -8.70 13.43 -8.01
CA VAL A 404 -8.25 14.80 -8.28
C VAL A 404 -7.38 15.30 -7.14
N ARG A 405 -6.23 15.90 -7.49
CA ARG A 405 -5.32 16.51 -6.50
C ARG A 405 -5.83 17.90 -6.10
N LEU A 406 -5.80 18.22 -4.80
CA LEU A 406 -6.25 19.52 -4.30
C LEU A 406 -5.52 20.68 -4.99
N SER A 407 -4.22 20.56 -5.22
CA SER A 407 -3.41 21.60 -5.92
C SER A 407 -3.85 21.84 -7.37
N ALA A 408 -4.52 20.87 -8.02
CA ALA A 408 -5.04 20.98 -9.38
C ALA A 408 -6.42 21.67 -9.45
N LEU A 409 -7.13 21.79 -8.32
CA LEU A 409 -8.46 22.39 -8.26
C LEU A 409 -8.47 23.93 -8.30
N GLY A 410 -7.30 24.58 -8.36
CA GLY A 410 -7.19 26.03 -8.46
C GLY A 410 -7.73 26.82 -7.27
N LEU A 411 -7.88 26.18 -6.11
CA LEU A 411 -8.32 26.86 -4.89
C LEU A 411 -7.36 27.95 -4.49
N HIS A 412 -7.90 29.16 -4.29
CA HIS A 412 -7.11 30.29 -3.81
C HIS A 412 -6.39 29.92 -2.49
N LYS A 413 -5.15 30.38 -2.33
CA LYS A 413 -4.31 30.03 -1.16
C LYS A 413 -4.97 30.31 0.19
N ASN A 414 -5.79 31.35 0.28
CA ASN A 414 -6.48 31.77 1.52
C ASN A 414 -7.77 30.99 1.80
N LEU A 415 -8.24 30.14 0.90
CA LEU A 415 -9.43 29.33 1.14
C LEU A 415 -9.04 28.06 1.93
N SER A 416 -9.71 27.84 3.06
CA SER A 416 -9.56 26.63 3.86
C SER A 416 -10.07 25.41 3.08
N PRO A 417 -9.23 24.37 2.85
CA PRO A 417 -9.67 23.11 2.25
C PRO A 417 -10.80 22.45 3.04
N TYR A 418 -10.78 22.53 4.37
CA TYR A 418 -11.82 22.04 5.26
C TYR A 418 -13.18 22.69 4.97
N ASN A 419 -13.23 24.03 4.91
CA ASN A 419 -14.45 24.76 4.64
C ASN A 419 -14.97 24.50 3.21
N ALA A 420 -14.06 24.43 2.23
CA ALA A 420 -14.40 24.12 0.85
C ALA A 420 -14.97 22.70 0.70
N TYR A 421 -14.44 21.73 1.43
CA TYR A 421 -14.97 20.36 1.47
C TYR A 421 -16.36 20.33 2.07
N LYS A 422 -16.58 20.95 3.25
CA LYS A 422 -17.89 21.04 3.91
C LYS A 422 -18.98 21.72 3.06
N GLN A 423 -18.59 22.63 2.18
CA GLN A 423 -19.49 23.30 1.23
C GLN A 423 -19.73 22.51 -0.05
N GLY A 424 -19.18 21.29 -0.18
CA GLY A 424 -19.30 20.46 -1.38
C GLY A 424 -18.57 21.02 -2.62
N LYS A 425 -17.63 21.96 -2.43
CA LYS A 425 -16.88 22.60 -3.54
C LYS A 425 -15.74 21.73 -4.07
N LEU A 426 -15.31 20.73 -3.32
CA LEU A 426 -14.17 19.87 -3.66
C LEU A 426 -14.60 18.51 -4.19
N VAL A 427 -15.68 17.97 -3.61
CA VAL A 427 -16.28 16.67 -3.95
C VAL A 427 -17.77 16.74 -3.73
N LYS A 428 -18.52 15.86 -4.37
CA LYS A 428 -19.95 15.68 -4.04
C LYS A 428 -20.07 15.10 -2.64
N LEU A 429 -20.75 15.82 -1.75
CA LEU A 429 -21.09 15.28 -0.43
C LEU A 429 -22.25 14.29 -0.56
N PRO A 430 -22.40 13.32 0.37
CA PRO A 430 -23.54 12.43 0.39
C PRO A 430 -24.84 13.22 0.47
N PHE A 431 -25.77 12.93 -0.44
CA PHE A 431 -27.13 13.45 -0.35
C PHE A 431 -27.90 12.58 0.66
N LEU A 432 -28.27 13.19 1.78
CA LEU A 432 -29.12 12.55 2.78
C LEU A 432 -30.57 12.77 2.41
N GLY A 433 -31.31 11.70 2.24
CA GLY A 433 -32.76 11.74 1.97
C GLY A 433 -33.57 12.16 3.19
N SER A 434 -34.88 11.90 3.16
CA SER A 434 -35.79 12.15 4.30
C SER A 434 -35.34 11.32 5.52
N GLN A 435 -35.45 11.93 6.71
CA GLN A 435 -35.31 11.20 7.99
C GLN A 435 -36.55 10.35 8.32
N TYR A 436 -37.60 10.48 7.55
CA TYR A 436 -38.85 9.73 7.71
C TYR A 436 -38.91 8.63 6.67
N PHE A 437 -39.05 7.38 7.13
CA PHE A 437 -39.28 6.21 6.30
C PHE A 437 -40.78 5.87 6.38
N ASP A 438 -41.40 5.58 5.25
CA ASP A 438 -42.69 4.88 5.24
C ASP A 438 -42.38 3.40 5.47
N LEU A 439 -42.82 2.90 6.65
CA LEU A 439 -42.58 1.50 7.02
C LEU A 439 -43.66 0.54 6.45
N ASN A 440 -44.59 1.09 5.64
CA ASN A 440 -45.70 0.33 5.06
C ASN A 440 -45.56 0.06 3.56
N ASP A 441 -44.41 0.44 2.93
CA ASP A 441 -44.09 0.11 1.53
C ASP A 441 -43.31 -1.21 1.42
#